data_e11d7a73c21152294434dcdde4688e8f
#
_entry.id   e11d7a73c21152294434dcdde4688e8f
#
_cell.length_a   1.000
_cell.length_b   1.000
_cell.length_c   1.000
_cell.angle_alpha   90.00
_cell.angle_beta   90.00
_cell.angle_gamma   90.00
#
_symmetry.space_group_name_H-M   'P 1'
#
loop_
_entity.id
_entity.type
_entity.pdbx_description
1 polymer ?
#
loop_
_entity_poly.entity_id
_entity_poly.type
_entity_poly.pdbx_seq_one_letter_code
_entity_poly.pdbx_strand_id
1 'polypeptide(L)'
;MKIKGVVRDDDSIIFYKNDEVFIYMTRKTKWGGRVYGQIYNANDELLLKVKSFLWLGIKITYQNLGLPISNVSFYLYDRFALGKKDKLEILNLLIYCRLYWNNACIADVKPINLLKYNTHLEINFNTKDELKIYYSTILFCTTVLYADLY
;
A
#
# COMPACT_ATOMS: atom_id res chain seq x y z
N MET A 1 -1.85 -12.51 11.74
CA MET A 1 -3.10 -11.94 11.22
C MET A 1 -3.02 -11.82 9.71
N LYS A 2 -4.13 -12.09 9.01
CA LYS A 2 -4.20 -12.05 7.55
C LYS A 2 -5.10 -10.91 7.09
N ILE A 3 -4.61 -10.13 6.12
CA ILE A 3 -5.38 -9.16 5.36
C ILE A 3 -5.47 -9.69 3.92
N LYS A 4 -6.69 -9.81 3.40
CA LYS A 4 -6.92 -10.24 2.02
C LYS A 4 -7.18 -9.03 1.15
N GLY A 5 -6.50 -8.92 0.02
CA GLY A 5 -6.74 -7.89 -0.98
C GLY A 5 -7.38 -8.48 -2.23
N VAL A 6 -8.34 -7.77 -2.78
CA VAL A 6 -9.03 -8.13 -4.02
C VAL A 6 -8.92 -6.95 -4.99
N VAL A 7 -8.36 -7.20 -6.17
CA VAL A 7 -8.34 -6.24 -7.27
C VAL A 7 -9.60 -6.43 -8.10
N ARG A 8 -10.32 -5.35 -8.37
CA ARG A 8 -11.55 -5.34 -9.16
C ARG A 8 -11.28 -4.93 -10.61
N ASP A 9 -12.25 -5.16 -11.48
CA ASP A 9 -12.19 -4.82 -12.91
C ASP A 9 -12.02 -3.32 -13.18
N ASP A 10 -12.44 -2.46 -12.23
CA ASP A 10 -12.25 -1.01 -12.28
C ASP A 10 -10.88 -0.55 -11.75
N ASP A 11 -9.95 -1.47 -11.56
CA ASP A 11 -8.64 -1.24 -10.96
C ASP A 11 -8.66 -0.78 -9.48
N SER A 12 -9.81 -0.78 -8.82
CA SER A 12 -9.87 -0.57 -7.38
C SER A 12 -9.36 -1.81 -6.63
N ILE A 13 -8.82 -1.57 -5.44
CA ILE A 13 -8.32 -2.63 -4.57
C ILE A 13 -9.02 -2.51 -3.23
N ILE A 14 -9.59 -3.61 -2.74
CA ILE A 14 -10.25 -3.67 -1.45
C ILE A 14 -9.50 -4.65 -0.56
N PHE A 15 -9.14 -4.19 0.61
CA PHE A 15 -8.54 -5.01 1.66
C PHE A 15 -9.59 -5.38 2.70
N TYR A 16 -9.63 -6.67 3.02
CA TYR A 16 -10.54 -7.26 4.01
C TYR A 16 -9.75 -7.76 5.21
N LYS A 17 -10.26 -7.46 6.39
CA LYS A 17 -9.80 -7.98 7.67
C LYS A 17 -10.97 -8.71 8.32
N ASN A 18 -10.82 -10.00 8.61
CA ASN A 18 -11.91 -10.85 9.13
C ASN A 18 -13.18 -10.81 8.26
N ASP A 19 -13.00 -10.81 6.94
CA ASP A 19 -14.04 -10.74 5.93
C ASP A 19 -14.88 -9.44 5.90
N GLU A 20 -14.47 -8.42 6.67
CA GLU A 20 -15.02 -7.07 6.62
C GLU A 20 -14.09 -6.12 5.85
N VAL A 21 -14.68 -5.16 5.14
CA VAL A 21 -13.88 -4.11 4.45
C VAL A 21 -13.07 -3.35 5.48
N PHE A 22 -11.79 -3.29 5.27
CA PHE A 22 -10.84 -2.62 6.16
C PHE A 22 -10.33 -1.31 5.57
N ILE A 23 -9.78 -1.38 4.38
CA ILE A 23 -9.26 -0.25 3.61
C ILE A 23 -9.54 -0.53 2.14
N TYR A 24 -9.81 0.50 1.36
CA TYR A 24 -9.86 0.36 -0.09
C TYR A 24 -9.21 1.53 -0.80
N MET A 25 -8.76 1.28 -2.01
CA MET A 25 -8.11 2.26 -2.87
C MET A 25 -8.81 2.32 -4.21
N THR A 26 -9.10 3.53 -4.66
CA THR A 26 -9.46 3.81 -6.05
C THR A 26 -8.24 4.32 -6.80
N ARG A 27 -8.15 3.98 -8.07
CA ARG A 27 -6.99 4.27 -8.89
C ARG A 27 -7.42 4.85 -10.24
N LYS A 28 -6.72 5.89 -10.71
CA LYS A 28 -6.92 6.46 -12.05
C LYS A 28 -5.58 6.64 -12.72
N THR A 29 -5.44 6.05 -13.90
CA THR A 29 -4.29 6.29 -14.77
C THR A 29 -4.65 7.43 -15.73
N LYS A 30 -3.79 8.46 -15.79
CA LYS A 30 -3.90 9.55 -16.74
C LYS A 30 -2.86 9.43 -17.85
N TRP A 31 -3.10 10.12 -18.93
CA TRP A 31 -2.15 10.18 -20.04
C TRP A 31 -0.75 10.58 -19.59
N GLY A 32 0.29 9.93 -20.14
CA GLY A 32 1.66 10.15 -19.75
C GLY A 32 2.15 9.29 -18.57
N GLY A 33 1.45 8.21 -18.23
CA GLY A 33 1.87 7.26 -17.18
C GLY A 33 1.74 7.79 -15.76
N ARG A 34 0.91 8.80 -15.55
CA ARG A 34 0.59 9.31 -14.21
C ARG A 34 -0.52 8.50 -13.59
N VAL A 35 -0.29 7.97 -12.41
CA VAL A 35 -1.29 7.23 -11.64
C VAL A 35 -1.67 8.03 -10.40
N TYR A 36 -2.96 8.15 -10.17
CA TYR A 36 -3.53 8.80 -8.99
C TYR A 36 -4.27 7.76 -8.15
N GLY A 37 -3.93 7.68 -6.87
CA GLY A 37 -4.59 6.82 -5.92
C GLY A 37 -5.29 7.61 -4.82
N GLN A 38 -6.47 7.16 -4.43
CA GLN A 38 -7.19 7.65 -3.26
C GLN A 38 -7.50 6.47 -2.35
N ILE A 39 -7.11 6.57 -1.10
CA ILE A 39 -7.22 5.50 -0.11
C ILE A 39 -8.22 5.91 0.95
N TYR A 40 -9.15 5.02 1.24
CA TYR A 40 -10.27 5.23 2.15
C TYR A 40 -10.31 4.16 3.24
N ASN A 41 -10.87 4.52 4.40
CA ASN A 41 -11.24 3.53 5.41
C ASN A 41 -12.60 2.88 5.10
N ALA A 42 -13.04 1.97 5.97
CA ALA A 42 -14.32 1.27 5.83
C ALA A 42 -15.55 2.19 5.89
N ASN A 43 -15.41 3.40 6.43
CA ASN A 43 -16.49 4.39 6.54
C ASN A 43 -16.50 5.41 5.40
N ASP A 44 -15.79 5.13 4.29
CA ASP A 44 -15.65 6.01 3.13
C ASP A 44 -14.94 7.34 3.43
N GLU A 45 -14.20 7.42 4.53
CA GLU A 45 -13.39 8.59 4.84
C GLU A 45 -12.07 8.53 4.06
N LEU A 46 -11.79 9.60 3.34
CA LEU A 46 -10.54 9.74 2.60
C LEU A 46 -9.36 9.90 3.56
N LEU A 47 -8.42 8.97 3.50
CA LEU A 47 -7.23 8.92 4.35
C LEU A 47 -6.00 9.51 3.66
N LEU A 48 -5.82 9.20 2.38
CA LEU A 48 -4.59 9.52 1.66
C LEU A 48 -4.89 9.75 0.18
N LYS A 49 -4.28 10.78 -0.41
CA LYS A 49 -4.16 10.94 -1.86
C LYS A 49 -2.70 10.86 -2.24
N VAL A 50 -2.43 10.08 -3.25
CA VAL A 50 -1.08 9.89 -3.79
C VAL A 50 -1.08 10.06 -5.30
N LYS A 51 0.03 10.54 -5.83
CA LYS A 51 0.31 10.51 -7.26
C LYS A 51 1.66 9.87 -7.50
N SER A 52 1.73 9.14 -8.58
CA SER A 52 2.93 8.46 -9.02
C SER A 52 3.28 8.87 -10.43
N PHE A 53 4.56 9.00 -10.69
CA PHE A 53 5.14 9.07 -12.02
C PHE A 53 6.03 7.87 -12.23
N LEU A 54 6.01 7.31 -13.41
CA LEU A 54 6.71 6.09 -13.82
C LEU A 54 8.16 5.96 -13.30
N TRP A 55 8.88 7.07 -13.07
CA TRP A 55 10.30 7.07 -12.72
C TRP A 55 10.65 7.91 -11.48
N LEU A 56 9.69 8.65 -10.94
CA LEU A 56 9.96 9.68 -9.93
C LEU A 56 9.42 9.35 -8.53
N GLY A 57 8.86 8.14 -8.37
CA GLY A 57 8.35 7.72 -7.08
C GLY A 57 6.93 8.22 -6.76
N ILE A 58 6.55 8.05 -5.51
CA ILE A 58 5.22 8.37 -4.97
C ILE A 58 5.28 9.73 -4.29
N LYS A 59 4.33 10.60 -4.59
CA LYS A 59 4.10 11.84 -3.87
C LYS A 59 2.77 11.80 -3.14
N ILE A 60 2.80 11.99 -1.83
CA ILE A 60 1.61 12.20 -1.01
C ILE A 60 1.13 13.63 -1.22
N THR A 61 -0.12 13.81 -1.67
CA THR A 61 -0.71 15.13 -1.94
C THR A 61 -1.76 15.54 -0.91
N TYR A 62 -2.28 14.57 -0.15
CA TYR A 62 -3.23 14.79 0.92
C TYR A 62 -3.11 13.66 1.95
N GLN A 63 -3.23 13.98 3.21
CA GLN A 63 -3.32 13.00 4.27
C GLN A 63 -4.27 13.48 5.39
N ASN A 64 -5.07 12.53 5.86
CA ASN A 64 -5.93 12.66 7.04
C ASN A 64 -5.70 11.43 7.92
N LEU A 65 -4.54 11.38 8.53
CA LEU A 65 -4.06 10.29 9.38
C LEU A 65 -3.67 10.85 10.73
N GLY A 66 -3.70 10.03 11.76
CA GLY A 66 -3.40 10.46 13.13
C GLY A 66 -1.97 10.94 13.37
N LEU A 67 -1.08 10.77 12.38
CA LEU A 67 0.30 11.23 12.42
C LEU A 67 0.77 11.63 11.00
N PRO A 68 1.72 12.57 10.89
CA PRO A 68 2.25 12.96 9.59
C PRO A 68 3.09 11.84 8.98
N ILE A 69 2.89 11.62 7.68
CA ILE A 69 3.61 10.63 6.88
C ILE A 69 4.32 11.34 5.73
N SER A 70 5.57 11.00 5.53
CA SER A 70 6.36 11.45 4.39
C SER A 70 6.97 10.26 3.67
N ASN A 71 6.98 10.33 2.34
CA ASN A 71 7.67 9.35 1.50
C ASN A 71 9.14 9.78 1.34
N VAL A 72 10.04 8.88 1.72
CA VAL A 72 11.50 9.03 1.60
C VAL A 72 12.07 7.91 0.72
N SER A 73 11.29 7.43 -0.23
CA SER A 73 11.64 6.30 -1.10
C SER A 73 12.91 6.54 -1.91
N PHE A 74 13.69 5.48 -2.05
CA PHE A 74 14.84 5.43 -2.93
C PHE A 74 14.88 4.09 -3.67
N TYR A 75 14.71 4.12 -5.00
CA TYR A 75 14.78 2.96 -5.89
C TYR A 75 13.74 1.85 -5.61
N LEU A 76 14.17 0.62 -5.32
CA LEU A 76 13.33 -0.57 -5.15
C LEU A 76 12.62 -0.65 -3.78
N TYR A 77 12.86 0.32 -2.91
CA TYR A 77 12.31 0.36 -1.57
C TYR A 77 11.35 1.53 -1.44
N ASP A 78 10.11 1.24 -1.11
CA ASP A 78 9.21 2.27 -0.62
C ASP A 78 9.46 2.47 0.87
N ARG A 79 9.89 3.68 1.21
CA ARG A 79 10.19 4.06 2.59
C ARG A 79 9.31 5.22 3.01
N PHE A 80 8.73 5.08 4.19
CA PHE A 80 7.87 6.09 4.78
C PHE A 80 8.34 6.42 6.19
N ALA A 81 8.46 7.72 6.49
CA ALA A 81 8.60 8.21 7.85
C ALA A 81 7.19 8.46 8.42
N LEU A 82 6.92 7.91 9.61
CA LEU A 82 5.65 8.02 10.30
C LEU A 82 5.89 8.81 11.60
N GLY A 83 5.42 10.04 11.63
CA GLY A 83 5.72 10.96 12.73
C GLY A 83 7.23 11.22 12.84
N LYS A 84 7.73 11.30 14.09
CA LYS A 84 9.14 11.60 14.36
C LYS A 84 10.02 10.37 14.60
N LYS A 85 9.43 9.22 14.88
CA LYS A 85 10.18 8.07 15.43
C LYS A 85 10.08 6.81 14.58
N ASP A 86 8.97 6.61 13.89
CA ASP A 86 8.70 5.36 13.19
C ASP A 86 8.97 5.46 11.70
N LYS A 87 9.36 4.35 11.11
CA LYS A 87 9.52 4.20 9.68
C LYS A 87 9.01 2.85 9.23
N LEU A 88 8.35 2.86 8.08
CA LEU A 88 7.92 1.67 7.37
C LEU A 88 8.75 1.54 6.09
N GLU A 89 9.27 0.38 5.85
CA GLU A 89 9.93 0.01 4.60
C GLU A 89 9.17 -1.12 3.93
N ILE A 90 8.87 -0.96 2.66
CA ILE A 90 8.22 -1.97 1.83
C ILE A 90 9.24 -2.44 0.80
N LEU A 91 9.72 -3.65 0.97
CA LEU A 91 10.62 -4.30 0.03
C LEU A 91 9.79 -5.10 -0.96
N ASN A 92 9.66 -4.59 -2.18
CA ASN A 92 8.93 -5.24 -3.25
C ASN A 92 9.90 -5.77 -4.30
N LEU A 93 10.22 -7.04 -4.21
CA LEU A 93 11.01 -7.77 -5.21
C LEU A 93 10.08 -8.63 -6.06
N LEU A 94 10.49 -8.94 -7.28
CA LEU A 94 9.71 -9.73 -8.25
C LEU A 94 9.15 -11.06 -7.71
N ILE A 95 9.79 -11.62 -6.71
CA ILE A 95 9.47 -12.93 -6.12
C ILE A 95 8.88 -12.87 -4.72
N TYR A 96 9.05 -11.77 -4.01
CA TYR A 96 8.46 -11.60 -2.68
C TYR A 96 8.34 -10.13 -2.31
N CYS A 97 7.38 -9.85 -1.42
CA CYS A 97 7.22 -8.54 -0.81
C CYS A 97 7.19 -8.67 0.71
N ARG A 98 7.91 -7.81 1.40
CA ARG A 98 7.98 -7.76 2.85
C ARG A 98 7.82 -6.36 3.38
N LEU A 99 7.19 -6.26 4.54
CA LEU A 99 6.99 -5.02 5.26
C LEU A 99 7.86 -5.02 6.53
N TYR A 100 8.62 -3.94 6.71
CA TYR A 100 9.50 -3.77 7.86
C TYR A 100 9.11 -2.50 8.62
N TRP A 101 8.90 -2.64 9.90
CA TRP A 101 8.66 -1.53 10.82
C TRP A 101 9.87 -1.35 11.72
N ASN A 102 10.53 -0.18 11.64
CA ASN A 102 11.78 0.08 12.36
C ASN A 102 12.82 -1.05 12.21
N ASN A 103 13.03 -1.51 10.99
CA ASN A 103 13.92 -2.61 10.60
C ASN A 103 13.47 -4.03 11.03
N ALA A 104 12.37 -4.18 11.75
CA ALA A 104 11.81 -5.49 12.07
C ALA A 104 10.80 -5.92 11.00
N CYS A 105 10.95 -7.12 10.46
CA CYS A 105 9.97 -7.68 9.53
C CYS A 105 8.65 -7.93 10.26
N ILE A 106 7.58 -7.29 9.81
CA ILE A 106 6.25 -7.40 10.43
C ILE A 106 5.23 -8.12 9.56
N ALA A 107 5.49 -8.24 8.27
CA ALA A 107 4.60 -8.96 7.37
C ALA A 107 5.31 -9.49 6.13
N ASP A 108 4.78 -10.59 5.62
CA ASP A 108 5.06 -11.13 4.29
C ASP A 108 3.81 -10.97 3.42
N VAL A 109 4.00 -10.51 2.20
CA VAL A 109 2.95 -10.50 1.17
C VAL A 109 3.19 -11.67 0.25
N LYS A 110 2.17 -12.48 0.02
CA LYS A 110 2.27 -13.53 -1.00
C LYS A 110 2.53 -12.87 -2.36
N PRO A 111 3.42 -13.46 -3.16
CA PRO A 111 3.76 -12.89 -4.46
C PRO A 111 2.49 -12.59 -5.21
N ILE A 112 2.29 -11.31 -5.49
CA ILE A 112 1.30 -10.89 -6.46
C ILE A 112 1.84 -11.47 -7.76
N ASN A 113 1.13 -12.42 -8.33
CA ASN A 113 1.48 -12.90 -9.65
C ASN A 113 1.10 -11.78 -10.63
N LEU A 114 1.98 -10.79 -10.74
CA LEU A 114 1.78 -9.54 -11.48
C LEU A 114 1.58 -9.79 -12.98
N LEU A 115 1.91 -10.99 -13.44
CA LEU A 115 1.97 -11.27 -14.87
C LEU A 115 0.63 -11.59 -15.48
N LYS A 116 -0.39 -11.98 -14.75
CA LYS A 116 -1.74 -12.15 -15.32
C LYS A 116 -2.80 -12.43 -14.23
N TYR A 117 -3.73 -11.50 -14.05
CA TYR A 117 -5.07 -11.77 -13.53
C TYR A 117 -5.19 -12.34 -12.12
N ASN A 118 -4.17 -12.22 -11.29
CA ASN A 118 -4.38 -12.49 -9.86
C ASN A 118 -5.10 -11.31 -9.22
N THR A 119 -6.40 -11.49 -9.13
CA THR A 119 -7.31 -10.57 -8.45
C THR A 119 -7.18 -10.63 -6.94
N HIS A 120 -6.28 -11.46 -6.39
CA HIS A 120 -6.19 -11.72 -4.96
C HIS A 120 -4.75 -11.61 -4.47
N LEU A 121 -4.57 -10.91 -3.35
CA LEU A 121 -3.32 -10.87 -2.62
C LEU A 121 -3.57 -11.10 -1.13
N GLU A 122 -2.55 -11.52 -0.39
CA GLU A 122 -2.65 -11.79 1.04
C GLU A 122 -1.44 -11.22 1.76
N ILE A 123 -1.69 -10.38 2.75
CA ILE A 123 -0.67 -9.85 3.65
C ILE A 123 -0.75 -10.63 4.96
N ASN A 124 0.32 -11.33 5.29
CA ASN A 124 0.43 -12.12 6.51
C ASN A 124 1.25 -11.37 7.55
N PHE A 125 0.58 -10.75 8.50
CA PHE A 125 1.22 -10.05 9.61
C PHE A 125 1.63 -11.03 10.72
N ASN A 126 2.86 -10.88 11.21
CA ASN A 126 3.38 -11.57 12.39
C ASN A 126 3.23 -10.77 13.69
N THR A 127 2.67 -9.56 13.60
CA THR A 127 2.36 -8.67 14.73
C THR A 127 0.86 -8.64 15.02
N LYS A 128 0.50 -8.34 16.26
CA LYS A 128 -0.88 -8.06 16.70
C LYS A 128 -1.11 -6.56 16.95
N ASP A 129 -0.13 -5.72 16.70
CA ASP A 129 -0.21 -4.28 16.86
C ASP A 129 -1.11 -3.69 15.77
N GLU A 130 -2.32 -3.31 16.15
CA GLU A 130 -3.35 -2.81 15.25
C GLU A 130 -2.93 -1.53 14.52
N LEU A 131 -2.16 -0.65 15.15
CA LEU A 131 -1.66 0.57 14.51
C LEU A 131 -0.65 0.24 13.41
N LYS A 132 0.26 -0.68 13.67
CA LYS A 132 1.23 -1.13 12.65
C LYS A 132 0.53 -1.78 11.47
N ILE A 133 -0.45 -2.63 11.74
CA ILE A 133 -1.25 -3.28 10.69
C ILE A 133 -2.00 -2.24 9.87
N TYR A 134 -2.65 -1.27 10.51
CA TYR A 134 -3.42 -0.21 9.87
C TYR A 134 -2.55 0.65 8.94
N TYR A 135 -1.50 1.26 9.46
CA TYR A 135 -0.63 2.13 8.66
C TYR A 135 0.12 1.36 7.58
N SER A 136 0.57 0.15 7.88
CA SER A 136 1.26 -0.68 6.87
C SER A 136 0.34 -1.06 5.72
N THR A 137 -0.93 -1.37 5.98
CA THR A 137 -1.90 -1.68 4.92
C THR A 137 -2.20 -0.45 4.05
N ILE A 138 -2.41 0.73 4.68
CA ILE A 138 -2.60 1.99 3.95
C ILE A 138 -1.42 2.28 3.02
N LEU A 139 -0.21 2.20 3.55
CA LEU A 139 0.98 2.54 2.78
C LEU A 139 1.35 1.46 1.75
N PHE A 140 1.02 0.20 2.02
CA PHE A 140 1.14 -0.86 1.02
C PHE A 140 0.25 -0.60 -0.21
N CYS A 141 -0.92 0.02 -0.05
CA CYS A 141 -1.75 0.43 -1.18
C CYS A 141 -0.99 1.32 -2.16
N THR A 142 -0.09 2.17 -1.68
CA THR A 142 0.70 3.06 -2.55
C THR A 142 1.70 2.29 -3.40
N THR A 143 2.24 1.19 -2.89
CA THR A 143 3.17 0.31 -3.62
C THR A 143 2.46 -0.44 -4.75
N VAL A 144 1.20 -0.81 -4.54
CA VAL A 144 0.40 -1.51 -5.55
C VAL A 144 0.04 -0.62 -6.74
N LEU A 145 0.13 0.71 -6.60
CA LEU A 145 -0.07 1.63 -7.74
C LEU A 145 0.87 1.33 -8.92
N TYR A 146 2.05 0.77 -8.66
CA TYR A 146 3.03 0.47 -9.70
C TYR A 146 2.85 -0.89 -10.35
N ALA A 147 2.05 -1.78 -9.76
CA ALA A 147 2.01 -3.19 -10.12
C ALA A 147 1.49 -3.48 -11.53
N ASP A 148 0.82 -2.53 -12.17
CA ASP A 148 0.21 -2.70 -13.51
C ASP A 148 0.92 -1.90 -14.61
N LEU A 149 2.12 -1.42 -14.35
CA LEU A 149 2.87 -0.65 -15.33
C LEU A 149 3.90 -1.48 -16.12
N TYR A 150 3.85 -2.80 -15.98
CA TYR A 150 4.73 -3.74 -16.68
C TYR A 150 3.97 -4.79 -17.48
#